data_8bd24c5a383bef50105da5bfe7874218
#
_entry.id   8bd24c5a383bef50105da5bfe7874218
#
_cell.length_a   1.000
_cell.length_b   1.000
_cell.length_c   1.000
_cell.angle_alpha   90.00
_cell.angle_beta   90.00
_cell.angle_gamma   90.00
#
_symmetry.space_group_name_H-M   'P 1'
#
loop_
_entity.id
_entity.type
_entity.pdbx_description
1 polymer ?
#
loop_
_entity_poly.entity_id
_entity_poly.type
_entity_poly.pdbx_seq_one_letter_code
_entity_poly.pdbx_strand_id
1 'polypeptide(L)'
;MVKAGLDYFLSVPGHLYEVEGRLLQQLAEGKRVLDIGTHHGRAAAAMAATAKHVRTIDWYQGDSMIGAPDVDVVKELIYPLENVECLWGDWVEWWEQMFDQSDYDMIFYDAAHRPPEAYEKDFLTLVEDFPRLLIALHDHKPKQPEYRLAVEAMNDFAKRTGRTMFGPVAGSSIVWFEAL
;
A
#
# COMPACT_ATOMS: atom_id res chain seq x y z
N MET A 1 0.01 -10.38 22.94
CA MET A 1 -0.48 -9.24 22.14
C MET A 1 0.66 -8.26 22.00
N VAL A 2 1.07 -7.99 20.77
CA VAL A 2 2.14 -7.03 20.46
C VAL A 2 1.45 -5.74 20.01
N LYS A 3 1.73 -4.65 20.72
CA LYS A 3 1.29 -3.34 20.25
C LYS A 3 2.14 -2.97 19.03
N ALA A 4 1.51 -2.77 17.89
CA ALA A 4 2.17 -2.27 16.71
C ALA A 4 2.93 -0.97 17.09
N GLY A 5 4.19 -0.89 16.72
CA GLY A 5 5.04 0.26 16.99
C GLY A 5 6.21 0.26 16.02
N LEU A 6 7.05 1.29 16.11
CA LEU A 6 8.19 1.43 15.22
C LEU A 6 9.14 0.22 15.29
N ASP A 7 9.42 -0.26 16.51
CA ASP A 7 10.33 -1.39 16.72
C ASP A 7 9.76 -2.67 16.08
N TYR A 8 8.44 -2.88 16.18
CA TYR A 8 7.80 -4.03 15.56
C TYR A 8 7.88 -3.93 14.03
N PHE A 9 7.51 -2.80 13.46
CA PHE A 9 7.65 -2.54 12.03
C PHE A 9 9.06 -2.82 11.52
N LEU A 10 10.09 -2.34 12.23
CA LEU A 10 11.49 -2.54 11.82
C LEU A 10 11.94 -4.01 11.94
N SER A 11 11.29 -4.82 12.76
CA SER A 11 11.56 -6.25 12.89
C SER A 11 10.95 -7.10 11.76
N VAL A 12 9.91 -6.60 11.07
CA VAL A 12 9.28 -7.29 9.94
C VAL A 12 10.19 -7.17 8.71
N PRO A 13 10.52 -8.28 8.01
CA PRO A 13 11.28 -8.23 6.77
C PRO A 13 10.60 -7.35 5.70
N GLY A 14 11.38 -6.72 4.83
CA GLY A 14 10.83 -5.94 3.71
C GLY A 14 11.66 -4.73 3.33
N HIS A 15 11.26 -4.02 2.30
CA HIS A 15 12.03 -2.97 1.65
C HIS A 15 11.62 -1.54 2.06
N LEU A 16 10.59 -1.38 2.90
CA LEU A 16 10.21 -0.08 3.43
C LEU A 16 11.26 0.45 4.41
N TYR A 17 11.69 1.68 4.21
CA TYR A 17 12.61 2.37 5.12
C TYR A 17 11.87 2.93 6.35
N GLU A 18 12.62 3.26 7.41
CA GLU A 18 12.04 3.84 8.63
C GLU A 18 11.25 5.12 8.37
N VAL A 19 11.76 6.00 7.50
CA VAL A 19 11.07 7.26 7.12
C VAL A 19 9.73 7.00 6.45
N GLU A 20 9.63 5.95 5.64
CA GLU A 20 8.40 5.54 4.97
C GLU A 20 7.40 4.94 5.96
N GLY A 21 7.87 4.09 6.87
CA GLY A 21 7.03 3.58 7.96
C GLY A 21 6.45 4.69 8.85
N ARG A 22 7.25 5.69 9.21
CA ARG A 22 6.78 6.86 9.97
C ARG A 22 5.76 7.70 9.19
N LEU A 23 5.98 7.88 7.89
CA LEU A 23 5.02 8.57 7.02
C LEU A 23 3.70 7.80 6.95
N LEU A 24 3.74 6.48 6.74
CA LEU A 24 2.54 5.64 6.72
C LEU A 24 1.78 5.67 8.04
N GLN A 25 2.47 5.69 9.19
CA GLN A 25 1.83 5.88 10.49
C GLN A 25 1.06 7.20 10.55
N GLN A 26 1.65 8.30 10.08
CA GLN A 26 0.98 9.61 10.04
C GLN A 26 -0.24 9.61 9.11
N LEU A 27 -0.08 9.08 7.89
CA LEU A 27 -1.16 9.03 6.91
C LEU A 27 -2.32 8.13 7.36
N ALA A 28 -2.03 7.03 8.04
CA ALA A 28 -3.00 6.03 8.49
C ALA A 28 -3.69 6.37 9.82
N GLU A 29 -3.26 7.44 10.53
CA GLU A 29 -3.76 7.76 11.86
C GLU A 29 -5.29 7.85 11.90
N GLY A 30 -5.89 7.01 12.74
CA GLY A 30 -7.33 6.95 12.96
C GLY A 30 -8.16 6.47 11.76
N LYS A 31 -7.54 5.91 10.71
CA LYS A 31 -8.20 5.50 9.47
C LYS A 31 -8.39 3.98 9.38
N ARG A 32 -9.33 3.58 8.55
CA ARG A 32 -9.47 2.22 8.03
C ARG A 32 -8.72 2.18 6.70
N VAL A 33 -7.74 1.31 6.61
CA VAL A 33 -6.79 1.28 5.50
C VAL A 33 -6.94 0.00 4.69
N LEU A 34 -6.97 0.13 3.37
CA LEU A 34 -6.73 -0.96 2.43
C LEU A 34 -5.27 -0.88 1.97
N ASP A 35 -4.51 -1.93 2.25
CA ASP A 35 -3.11 -2.09 1.88
C ASP A 35 -3.01 -3.11 0.73
N ILE A 36 -2.60 -2.66 -0.45
CA ILE A 36 -2.50 -3.48 -1.65
C ILE A 36 -1.03 -3.77 -1.93
N GLY A 37 -0.62 -5.02 -1.71
CA GLY A 37 0.77 -5.48 -1.76
C GLY A 37 1.34 -5.73 -0.37
N THR A 38 0.87 -6.79 0.29
CA THR A 38 1.28 -7.15 1.66
C THR A 38 2.75 -7.51 1.75
N HIS A 39 3.26 -8.30 0.80
CA HIS A 39 4.58 -8.94 0.87
C HIS A 39 4.79 -9.62 2.24
N HIS A 40 5.77 -9.22 3.06
CA HIS A 40 5.95 -9.74 4.43
C HIS A 40 5.10 -9.02 5.49
N GLY A 41 4.27 -8.05 5.11
CA GLY A 41 3.41 -7.31 6.03
C GLY A 41 4.08 -6.10 6.70
N ARG A 42 5.23 -5.65 6.20
CA ARG A 42 5.97 -4.54 6.81
C ARG A 42 5.19 -3.21 6.74
N ALA A 43 4.54 -2.91 5.62
CA ALA A 43 3.67 -1.73 5.48
C ALA A 43 2.45 -1.83 6.40
N ALA A 44 1.77 -2.99 6.40
CA ALA A 44 0.65 -3.24 7.28
C ALA A 44 1.02 -3.06 8.76
N ALA A 45 2.19 -3.56 9.18
CA ALA A 45 2.69 -3.39 10.55
C ALA A 45 2.98 -1.91 10.89
N ALA A 46 3.50 -1.13 9.95
CA ALA A 46 3.70 0.31 10.14
C ALA A 46 2.36 1.02 10.36
N MET A 47 1.40 0.81 9.46
CA MET A 47 0.09 1.46 9.52
C MET A 47 -0.75 1.02 10.73
N ALA A 48 -0.66 -0.24 11.13
CA ALA A 48 -1.38 -0.78 12.29
C ALA A 48 -1.06 -0.05 13.60
N ALA A 49 0.08 0.61 13.70
CA ALA A 49 0.47 1.37 14.90
C ALA A 49 -0.51 2.51 15.22
N THR A 50 -1.17 3.09 14.22
CA THR A 50 -2.00 4.29 14.34
C THR A 50 -3.37 4.16 13.68
N ALA A 51 -3.54 3.24 12.76
CA ALA A 51 -4.79 2.97 12.08
C ALA A 51 -5.86 2.37 13.03
N LYS A 52 -7.12 2.59 12.73
CA LYS A 52 -8.23 1.86 13.36
C LYS A 52 -8.24 0.40 12.94
N HIS A 53 -8.02 0.16 11.65
CA HIS A 53 -7.99 -1.15 11.05
C HIS A 53 -7.17 -1.12 9.77
N VAL A 54 -6.42 -2.19 9.49
CA VAL A 54 -5.70 -2.40 8.23
C VAL A 54 -6.19 -3.71 7.64
N ARG A 55 -6.71 -3.67 6.43
CA ARG A 55 -6.91 -4.86 5.63
C ARG A 55 -5.84 -4.88 4.56
N THR A 56 -5.01 -5.93 4.55
CA THR A 56 -3.92 -6.07 3.60
C THR A 56 -4.17 -7.25 2.68
N ILE A 57 -3.85 -7.08 1.39
CA ILE A 57 -4.10 -8.09 0.36
C ILE A 57 -2.89 -8.29 -0.53
N ASP A 58 -2.59 -9.56 -0.84
CA ASP A 58 -1.54 -9.94 -1.78
C ASP A 58 -1.90 -11.27 -2.45
N TRP A 59 -1.46 -11.46 -3.68
CA TRP A 59 -1.64 -12.73 -4.38
C TRP A 59 -0.56 -13.76 -4.05
N TYR A 60 0.53 -13.34 -3.40
CA TYR A 60 1.65 -14.16 -2.93
C TYR A 60 2.29 -15.07 -4.00
N GLN A 61 2.26 -14.66 -5.25
CA GLN A 61 2.95 -15.39 -6.32
C GLN A 61 4.37 -14.86 -6.54
N GLY A 62 4.66 -13.68 -5.97
CA GLY A 62 5.94 -13.00 -6.13
C GLY A 62 6.18 -12.51 -7.54
N ASP A 63 7.34 -11.94 -7.73
CA ASP A 63 7.89 -11.66 -9.05
C ASP A 63 9.27 -12.32 -9.21
N SER A 64 9.87 -12.12 -10.38
CA SER A 64 11.20 -12.65 -10.69
C SER A 64 12.33 -11.99 -9.87
N MET A 65 12.07 -10.86 -9.22
CA MET A 65 13.09 -10.06 -8.49
C MET A 65 13.09 -10.30 -6.98
N ILE A 66 11.90 -10.47 -6.37
CA ILE A 66 11.79 -10.47 -4.90
C ILE A 66 11.36 -11.85 -4.38
N GLY A 67 10.74 -12.66 -5.22
CA GLY A 67 10.13 -13.93 -4.80
C GLY A 67 8.86 -13.72 -3.96
N ALA A 68 8.04 -14.75 -3.85
CA ALA A 68 6.88 -14.74 -2.98
C ALA A 68 7.28 -15.13 -1.55
N PRO A 69 6.91 -14.37 -0.53
CA PRO A 69 7.04 -14.86 0.84
C PRO A 69 6.07 -16.02 1.07
N ASP A 70 6.42 -16.91 1.98
CA ASP A 70 5.53 -17.96 2.46
C ASP A 70 4.35 -17.31 3.20
N VAL A 71 3.12 -17.61 2.76
CA VAL A 71 1.90 -17.05 3.34
C VAL A 71 1.77 -17.35 4.83
N ASP A 72 2.20 -18.53 5.27
CA ASP A 72 2.10 -18.90 6.68
C ASP A 72 3.10 -18.09 7.52
N VAL A 73 4.29 -17.80 7.00
CA VAL A 73 5.25 -16.87 7.63
C VAL A 73 4.68 -15.48 7.72
N VAL A 74 4.02 -14.98 6.67
CA VAL A 74 3.37 -13.66 6.69
C VAL A 74 2.26 -13.60 7.73
N LYS A 75 1.43 -14.64 7.81
CA LYS A 75 0.38 -14.74 8.85
C LYS A 75 0.97 -14.71 10.26
N GLU A 76 2.06 -15.42 10.51
CA GLU A 76 2.74 -15.40 11.82
C GLU A 76 3.27 -14.00 12.18
N LEU A 77 3.75 -13.25 11.20
CA LEU A 77 4.22 -11.87 11.38
C LEU A 77 3.07 -10.87 11.60
N ILE A 78 1.91 -11.09 11.00
CA ILE A 78 0.76 -10.17 11.09
C ILE A 78 -0.18 -10.55 12.24
N TYR A 79 -0.34 -11.84 12.54
CA TYR A 79 -1.27 -12.36 13.57
C TYR A 79 -1.17 -11.67 14.94
N PRO A 80 0.01 -11.27 15.43
CA PRO A 80 0.09 -10.53 16.69
C PRO A 80 -0.57 -9.14 16.69
N LEU A 81 -0.94 -8.62 15.51
CA LEU A 81 -1.54 -7.29 15.32
C LEU A 81 -3.07 -7.42 15.31
N GLU A 82 -3.72 -6.98 16.38
CA GLU A 82 -5.17 -7.18 16.59
C GLU A 82 -6.05 -6.45 15.55
N ASN A 83 -5.52 -5.40 14.94
CA ASN A 83 -6.24 -4.55 13.99
C ASN A 83 -5.80 -4.76 12.54
N VAL A 84 -5.18 -5.90 12.22
CA VAL A 84 -4.79 -6.27 10.86
C VAL A 84 -5.50 -7.52 10.40
N GLU A 85 -6.13 -7.45 9.23
CA GLU A 85 -6.71 -8.58 8.50
C GLU A 85 -5.90 -8.82 7.24
N CYS A 86 -5.43 -10.05 7.04
CA CYS A 86 -4.65 -10.44 5.86
C CYS A 86 -5.51 -11.29 4.92
N LEU A 87 -5.63 -10.85 3.67
CA LEU A 87 -6.33 -11.55 2.60
C LEU A 87 -5.34 -12.10 1.57
N TRP A 88 -5.73 -13.20 0.95
CA TRP A 88 -4.98 -13.80 -0.14
C TRP A 88 -5.80 -13.73 -1.44
N GLY A 89 -5.22 -13.16 -2.49
CA GLY A 89 -5.82 -13.10 -3.82
C GLY A 89 -5.43 -11.86 -4.60
N ASP A 90 -5.89 -11.78 -5.82
CA ASP A 90 -5.78 -10.56 -6.62
C ASP A 90 -6.74 -9.50 -6.06
N TRP A 91 -6.22 -8.30 -5.77
CA TRP A 91 -7.01 -7.24 -5.18
C TRP A 91 -8.14 -6.76 -6.10
N VAL A 92 -7.97 -6.83 -7.43
CA VAL A 92 -9.00 -6.45 -8.40
C VAL A 92 -10.18 -7.42 -8.36
N GLU A 93 -9.91 -8.74 -8.24
CA GLU A 93 -10.97 -9.74 -8.08
C GLU A 93 -11.72 -9.56 -6.76
N TRP A 94 -11.00 -9.27 -5.67
CA TRP A 94 -11.61 -8.98 -4.37
C TRP A 94 -12.42 -7.69 -4.40
N TRP A 95 -11.91 -6.67 -5.10
CA TRP A 95 -12.57 -5.39 -5.22
C TRP A 95 -13.95 -5.51 -5.84
N GLU A 96 -14.05 -6.18 -6.98
CA GLU A 96 -15.31 -6.37 -7.71
C GLU A 96 -16.36 -7.15 -6.90
N GLN A 97 -15.93 -7.98 -5.95
CA GLN A 97 -16.80 -8.91 -5.24
C GLN A 97 -17.14 -8.52 -3.80
N MET A 98 -16.27 -7.84 -3.09
CA MET A 98 -16.32 -7.78 -1.63
C MET A 98 -16.04 -6.41 -1.00
N PHE A 99 -15.54 -5.44 -1.74
CA PHE A 99 -15.19 -4.15 -1.13
C PHE A 99 -16.27 -3.11 -1.35
N ASP A 100 -16.73 -2.51 -0.24
CA ASP A 100 -17.48 -1.26 -0.27
C ASP A 100 -16.51 -0.10 0.02
N GLN A 101 -16.52 0.92 -0.83
CA GLN A 101 -15.70 2.13 -0.65
C GLN A 101 -15.90 2.76 0.74
N SER A 102 -17.11 2.67 1.28
CA SER A 102 -17.44 3.22 2.60
C SER A 102 -16.71 2.51 3.75
N ASP A 103 -16.08 1.35 3.48
CA ASP A 103 -15.31 0.61 4.48
C ASP A 103 -13.92 1.18 4.71
N TYR A 104 -13.44 2.07 3.84
CA TYR A 104 -12.08 2.60 3.90
C TYR A 104 -12.04 4.12 3.93
N ASP A 105 -10.97 4.63 4.53
CA ASP A 105 -10.64 6.05 4.59
C ASP A 105 -9.32 6.33 3.84
N MET A 106 -8.51 5.27 3.60
CA MET A 106 -7.22 5.35 2.92
C MET A 106 -6.94 4.07 2.14
N ILE A 107 -6.25 4.22 1.00
CA ILE A 107 -5.58 3.13 0.28
C ILE A 107 -4.08 3.38 0.30
N PHE A 108 -3.30 2.35 0.60
CA PHE A 108 -1.88 2.29 0.29
C PHE A 108 -1.65 1.26 -0.82
N TYR A 109 -1.02 1.67 -1.91
CA TYR A 109 -0.75 0.81 -3.06
C TYR A 109 0.77 0.62 -3.22
N ASP A 110 1.21 -0.61 -3.02
CA ASP A 110 2.60 -1.07 -3.17
C ASP A 110 2.67 -2.41 -3.93
N ALA A 111 1.85 -2.55 -4.97
CA ALA A 111 1.83 -3.72 -5.85
C ALA A 111 2.62 -3.49 -7.16
N ALA A 112 3.68 -2.71 -7.08
CA ALA A 112 4.48 -2.23 -8.20
C ALA A 112 5.23 -3.32 -8.98
N HIS A 113 5.20 -4.56 -8.51
CA HIS A 113 5.83 -5.71 -9.18
C HIS A 113 4.89 -6.48 -10.11
N ARG A 114 3.69 -5.95 -10.35
CA ARG A 114 2.79 -6.45 -11.40
C ARG A 114 3.34 -6.05 -12.79
N PRO A 115 2.96 -6.77 -13.86
CA PRO A 115 3.33 -6.36 -15.21
C PRO A 115 2.97 -4.89 -15.47
N PRO A 116 3.79 -4.14 -16.24
CA PRO A 116 3.57 -2.71 -16.46
C PRO A 116 2.17 -2.35 -16.95
N GLU A 117 1.54 -3.22 -17.73
CA GLU A 117 0.19 -3.06 -18.25
C GLU A 117 -0.88 -3.08 -17.14
N ALA A 118 -0.58 -3.74 -16.01
CA ALA A 118 -1.47 -3.79 -14.87
C ALA A 118 -1.52 -2.43 -14.13
N TYR A 119 -0.44 -1.65 -14.12
CA TYR A 119 -0.41 -0.35 -13.47
C TYR A 119 -1.47 0.61 -14.00
N GLU A 120 -1.57 0.73 -15.33
CA GLU A 120 -2.55 1.64 -15.91
C GLU A 120 -3.97 1.24 -15.51
N LYS A 121 -4.28 -0.06 -15.56
CA LYS A 121 -5.58 -0.58 -15.13
C LYS A 121 -5.83 -0.34 -13.65
N ASP A 122 -4.86 -0.65 -12.81
CA ASP A 122 -4.97 -0.49 -11.36
C ASP A 122 -5.18 0.98 -10.98
N PHE A 123 -4.43 1.90 -11.59
CA PHE A 123 -4.59 3.33 -11.35
C PHE A 123 -5.91 3.89 -11.89
N LEU A 124 -6.42 3.38 -13.02
CA LEU A 124 -7.75 3.75 -13.51
C LEU A 124 -8.83 3.31 -12.53
N THR A 125 -8.74 2.09 -12.01
CA THR A 125 -9.64 1.59 -10.97
C THR A 125 -9.59 2.48 -9.71
N LEU A 126 -8.39 2.84 -9.24
CA LEU A 126 -8.23 3.75 -8.10
C LEU A 126 -8.84 5.14 -8.36
N VAL A 127 -8.76 5.66 -9.60
CA VAL A 127 -9.37 6.94 -9.98
C VAL A 127 -10.88 6.88 -9.97
N GLU A 128 -11.44 5.85 -10.58
CA GLU A 128 -12.87 5.74 -10.85
C GLU A 128 -13.63 5.32 -9.59
N ASP A 129 -13.07 4.38 -8.85
CA ASP A 129 -13.76 3.74 -7.73
C ASP A 129 -13.46 4.37 -6.36
N PHE A 130 -12.36 5.14 -6.24
CA PHE A 130 -11.96 5.73 -4.94
C PHE A 130 -11.74 7.26 -4.94
N PRO A 131 -12.64 8.05 -5.52
CA PRO A 131 -12.41 9.49 -5.68
C PRO A 131 -12.30 10.24 -4.35
N ARG A 132 -12.80 9.67 -3.25
CA ARG A 132 -12.90 10.34 -1.95
C ARG A 132 -11.89 9.84 -0.90
N LEU A 133 -11.07 8.85 -1.23
CA LEU A 133 -10.11 8.30 -0.28
C LEU A 133 -8.77 9.03 -0.36
N LEU A 134 -8.04 9.04 0.75
CA LEU A 134 -6.61 9.31 0.72
C LEU A 134 -5.94 8.13 0.00
N ILE A 135 -5.13 8.42 -1.03
CA ILE A 135 -4.40 7.39 -1.79
C ILE A 135 -2.91 7.66 -1.64
N ALA A 136 -2.19 6.71 -1.08
CA ALA A 136 -0.73 6.72 -0.99
C ALA A 136 -0.15 5.64 -1.91
N LEU A 137 0.88 6.00 -2.67
CA LEU A 137 1.50 5.17 -3.68
C LEU A 137 3.00 5.05 -3.40
N HIS A 138 3.52 3.84 -3.40
CA HIS A 138 4.95 3.57 -3.27
C HIS A 138 5.67 3.64 -4.62
N ASP A 139 7.01 3.60 -4.60
CA ASP A 139 7.87 3.53 -5.78
C ASP A 139 7.87 4.75 -6.71
N HIS A 140 7.59 5.93 -6.19
CA HIS A 140 7.84 7.17 -6.93
C HIS A 140 9.35 7.48 -6.99
N LYS A 141 10.06 6.82 -7.92
CA LYS A 141 11.51 6.89 -8.11
C LYS A 141 11.86 7.40 -9.52
N PRO A 142 11.66 8.71 -9.82
CA PRO A 142 11.76 9.24 -11.20
C PRO A 142 13.16 9.16 -11.81
N LYS A 143 14.19 8.92 -10.99
CA LYS A 143 15.58 8.77 -11.46
C LYS A 143 15.97 7.34 -11.79
N GLN A 144 15.11 6.36 -11.50
CA GLN A 144 15.35 4.93 -11.71
C GLN A 144 14.52 4.46 -12.91
N PRO A 145 15.14 4.02 -14.01
CA PRO A 145 14.44 3.67 -15.25
C PRO A 145 13.40 2.56 -15.07
N GLU A 146 13.64 1.61 -14.17
CA GLU A 146 12.74 0.50 -13.86
C GLU A 146 11.40 0.94 -13.28
N TYR A 147 11.34 2.10 -12.62
CA TYR A 147 10.11 2.66 -12.05
C TYR A 147 9.43 3.70 -12.96
N ARG A 148 9.93 3.91 -14.19
CA ARG A 148 9.43 4.96 -15.09
C ARG A 148 7.93 4.87 -15.32
N LEU A 149 7.42 3.67 -15.60
CA LEU A 149 5.99 3.48 -15.88
C LEU A 149 5.12 3.76 -14.65
N ALA A 150 5.56 3.36 -13.46
CA ALA A 150 4.86 3.68 -12.22
C ALA A 150 4.79 5.20 -12.01
N VAL A 151 5.90 5.91 -12.19
CA VAL A 151 5.95 7.37 -12.05
C VAL A 151 5.08 8.06 -13.10
N GLU A 152 5.09 7.61 -14.35
CA GLU A 152 4.22 8.14 -15.41
C GLU A 152 2.74 7.94 -15.05
N ALA A 153 2.34 6.75 -14.58
CA ALA A 153 0.99 6.46 -14.14
C ALA A 153 0.54 7.34 -12.95
N MET A 154 1.42 7.55 -11.95
CA MET A 154 1.14 8.46 -10.83
C MET A 154 0.92 9.91 -11.29
N ASN A 155 1.74 10.39 -12.22
CA ASN A 155 1.60 11.74 -12.79
C ASN A 155 0.30 11.89 -13.61
N ASP A 156 -0.06 10.86 -14.37
CA ASP A 156 -1.32 10.85 -15.13
C ASP A 156 -2.54 10.77 -14.21
N PHE A 157 -2.45 10.01 -13.11
CA PHE A 157 -3.46 10.02 -12.07
C PHE A 157 -3.70 11.44 -11.54
N ALA A 158 -2.64 12.16 -11.16
CA ALA A 158 -2.73 13.55 -10.70
C ALA A 158 -3.44 14.45 -11.72
N LYS A 159 -3.08 14.33 -13.00
CA LYS A 159 -3.68 15.14 -14.09
C LYS A 159 -5.15 14.81 -14.30
N ARG A 160 -5.51 13.51 -14.36
CA ARG A 160 -6.88 13.06 -14.63
C ARG A 160 -7.84 13.42 -13.50
N THR A 161 -7.38 13.33 -12.25
CA THR A 161 -8.20 13.64 -11.07
C THR A 161 -8.21 15.11 -10.69
N GLY A 162 -7.25 15.90 -11.17
CA GLY A 162 -7.00 17.26 -10.69
C GLY A 162 -6.51 17.33 -9.24
N ARG A 163 -6.14 16.18 -8.63
CA ARG A 163 -5.65 16.10 -7.25
C ARG A 163 -4.19 16.52 -7.16
N THR A 164 -3.86 17.20 -6.09
CA THR A 164 -2.47 17.55 -5.80
C THR A 164 -1.71 16.34 -5.31
N MET A 165 -0.58 16.03 -5.96
CA MET A 165 0.36 15.03 -5.50
C MET A 165 1.29 15.65 -4.46
N PHE A 166 1.36 15.06 -3.29
CA PHE A 166 2.27 15.42 -2.20
C PHE A 166 3.43 14.44 -2.12
N GLY A 167 4.58 14.88 -1.58
CA GLY A 167 5.77 14.04 -1.45
C GLY A 167 6.60 13.94 -2.72
N PRO A 168 7.56 13.01 -2.80
CA PRO A 168 8.02 12.24 -1.66
C PRO A 168 8.79 13.10 -0.65
N VAL A 169 8.69 12.75 0.63
CA VAL A 169 9.57 13.34 1.65
C VAL A 169 11.00 12.83 1.50
N ALA A 170 11.98 13.55 2.03
CA ALA A 170 13.40 13.17 1.90
C ALA A 170 13.66 11.75 2.44
N GLY A 171 14.24 10.89 1.59
CA GLY A 171 14.53 9.49 1.90
C GLY A 171 13.36 8.51 1.74
N SER A 172 12.22 8.97 1.18
CA SER A 172 11.05 8.15 0.86
C SER A 172 10.80 8.10 -0.64
N SER A 173 10.10 7.07 -1.08
CA SER A 173 9.53 6.95 -2.43
C SER A 173 7.98 6.98 -2.42
N ILE A 174 7.36 7.34 -1.29
CA ILE A 174 5.92 7.43 -1.17
C ILE A 174 5.43 8.82 -1.57
N VAL A 175 4.47 8.87 -2.47
CA VAL A 175 3.65 10.04 -2.78
C VAL A 175 2.21 9.79 -2.36
N TRP A 176 1.45 10.85 -2.10
CA TRP A 176 0.04 10.68 -1.72
C TRP A 176 -0.85 11.80 -2.27
N PHE A 177 -2.13 11.50 -2.29
CA PHE A 177 -3.21 12.37 -2.72
C PHE A 177 -4.25 12.44 -1.62
N GLU A 178 -4.54 13.65 -1.14
CA GLU A 178 -5.59 13.85 -0.14
C GLU A 178 -6.96 13.48 -0.71
N ALA A 179 -7.89 13.13 0.18
CA ALA A 179 -9.30 12.95 -0.15
C ALA A 179 -9.91 14.23 -0.76
N LEU A 180 -10.82 14.07 -1.71
CA LEU A 180 -11.60 15.20 -2.28
C LEU A 180 -12.76 15.60 -1.37
#